data_337efdd17fad35934cc9a272b5bbdcf4
#
_entry.id   337efdd17fad35934cc9a272b5bbdcf4
#
_cell.length_a   1.000
_cell.length_b   1.000
_cell.length_c   1.000
_cell.angle_alpha   90.00
_cell.angle_beta   90.00
_cell.angle_gamma   90.00
#
_symmetry.space_group_name_H-M   'P 1'
#
loop_
_entity.id
_entity.type
_entity.pdbx_description
1 polymer ?
#
loop_
_entity_poly.entity_id
_entity_poly.type
_entity_poly.pdbx_seq_one_letter_code
_entity_poly.pdbx_strand_id
1 'polypeptide(L)'
;MRFRDIILEGDFFMDQTRPPYLCSDISDEVKAESSSRRRDQITRALGNDCTDQQRTTYVMLTGLGCHTLAAVRELVGLPVEVESVSVQGEHVIIVFRYNDFLAVYEILNDQDVVQFDAAIEIYQHDRRMKIKYETPYLRYQPHTFEVIESTKKDTKTTLYGPDYRDPFQDEVQYFHDCIANGTTPKSDFADAMADLVLFREICGKIKK
;
A
#
# COMPACT_ATOMS: atom_id res chain seq x y z
N MET A 1 -13.84 8.46 -2.33
CA MET A 1 -12.90 7.42 -2.73
C MET A 1 -12.61 6.51 -1.55
N ARG A 2 -12.36 5.25 -1.78
CA ARG A 2 -11.98 4.29 -0.74
C ARG A 2 -10.91 3.35 -1.29
N PHE A 3 -9.93 3.01 -0.49
CA PHE A 3 -8.93 2.01 -0.83
C PHE A 3 -8.51 1.24 0.41
N ARG A 4 -8.03 0.02 0.23
CA ARG A 4 -7.70 -0.85 1.35
C ARG A 4 -6.66 -1.90 0.97
N ASP A 5 -5.91 -2.29 1.99
CA ASP A 5 -4.96 -3.38 1.99
C ASP A 5 -5.20 -4.23 3.24
N ILE A 6 -5.96 -5.28 3.10
CA ILE A 6 -6.15 -6.30 4.13
C ILE A 6 -5.22 -7.45 3.77
N ILE A 7 -4.12 -7.57 4.52
CA ILE A 7 -3.00 -8.41 4.16
C ILE A 7 -3.11 -9.77 4.83
N LEU A 8 -2.95 -10.82 4.03
CA LEU A 8 -2.92 -12.20 4.50
C LEU A 8 -1.45 -12.63 4.67
N GLU A 9 -1.00 -12.71 5.93
CA GLU A 9 0.35 -13.17 6.30
C GLU A 9 0.33 -14.24 7.42
N GLY A 10 -0.83 -14.89 7.64
CA GLY A 10 -0.94 -15.96 8.61
C GLY A 10 -0.06 -17.17 8.29
N ASP A 11 0.39 -17.88 9.32
CA ASP A 11 1.32 -19.03 9.20
C ASP A 11 0.83 -20.04 8.16
N PHE A 12 -0.47 -20.34 8.15
CA PHE A 12 -1.08 -21.29 7.21
C PHE A 12 -0.84 -20.90 5.74
N PHE A 13 -0.95 -19.60 5.41
CA PHE A 13 -0.71 -19.09 4.07
C PHE A 13 0.79 -19.06 3.75
N MET A 14 1.59 -18.58 4.70
CA MET A 14 3.03 -18.42 4.53
C MET A 14 3.74 -19.78 4.35
N ASP A 15 3.35 -20.79 5.09
CA ASP A 15 3.90 -22.16 4.98
C ASP A 15 3.66 -22.78 3.61
N GLN A 16 2.53 -22.47 2.98
CA GLN A 16 2.18 -23.03 1.67
C GLN A 16 2.76 -22.26 0.50
N THR A 17 2.93 -20.95 0.65
CA THR A 17 3.27 -20.07 -0.47
C THR A 17 4.70 -19.55 -0.41
N ARG A 18 5.17 -19.24 0.79
CA ARG A 18 6.49 -18.64 1.03
C ARG A 18 7.08 -19.16 2.34
N PRO A 19 7.43 -20.46 2.41
CA PRO A 19 8.02 -20.99 3.62
C PRO A 19 9.33 -20.23 3.94
N PRO A 20 9.52 -19.80 5.19
CA PRO A 20 10.67 -18.99 5.55
C PRO A 20 11.97 -19.80 5.43
N TYR A 21 12.93 -19.27 4.68
CA TYR A 21 14.29 -19.77 4.71
C TYR A 21 15.07 -19.05 5.82
N LEU A 22 15.29 -19.77 6.91
CA LEU A 22 16.04 -19.24 8.05
C LEU A 22 17.53 -19.44 7.84
N CYS A 23 18.25 -18.34 7.58
CA CYS A 23 19.71 -18.35 7.54
C CYS A 23 20.27 -18.56 8.96
N SER A 24 20.83 -19.73 9.23
CA SER A 24 21.40 -20.09 10.54
C SER A 24 22.82 -19.54 10.75
N ASP A 25 23.45 -19.03 9.70
CA ASP A 25 24.82 -18.49 9.67
C ASP A 25 24.92 -16.98 9.92
N ILE A 26 23.79 -16.30 10.13
CA ILE A 26 23.78 -14.88 10.49
C ILE A 26 24.06 -14.72 11.98
N SER A 27 25.18 -14.07 12.31
CA SER A 27 25.56 -13.85 13.71
C SER A 27 24.59 -12.89 14.43
N ASP A 28 24.55 -12.97 15.75
CA ASP A 28 23.69 -12.11 16.57
C ASP A 28 24.13 -10.64 16.51
N GLU A 29 25.42 -10.37 16.28
CA GLU A 29 25.93 -9.01 16.06
C GLU A 29 25.35 -8.39 14.79
N VAL A 30 25.29 -9.13 13.68
CA VAL A 30 24.71 -8.65 12.42
C VAL A 30 23.22 -8.40 12.56
N LYS A 31 22.50 -9.27 13.28
CA LYS A 31 21.07 -9.06 13.58
C LYS A 31 20.84 -7.83 14.44
N ALA A 32 21.68 -7.62 15.46
CA ALA A 32 21.62 -6.45 16.34
C ALA A 32 21.93 -5.15 15.58
N GLU A 33 22.95 -5.16 14.70
CA GLU A 33 23.27 -4.01 13.86
C GLU A 33 22.12 -3.67 12.91
N SER A 34 21.54 -4.64 12.21
CA SER A 34 20.38 -4.44 11.35
C SER A 34 19.20 -3.81 12.10
N SER A 35 18.91 -4.35 13.29
CA SER A 35 17.84 -3.83 14.16
C SER A 35 18.12 -2.41 14.65
N SER A 36 19.39 -2.08 14.95
CA SER A 36 19.81 -0.73 15.33
C SER A 36 19.64 0.25 14.18
N ARG A 37 20.12 -0.09 12.99
CA ARG A 37 19.98 0.73 11.78
C ARG A 37 18.52 1.05 11.47
N ARG A 38 17.64 0.03 11.58
CA ARG A 38 16.19 0.22 11.38
C ARG A 38 15.60 1.20 12.40
N ARG A 39 15.92 1.05 13.68
CA ARG A 39 15.47 1.99 14.72
C ARG A 39 15.95 3.41 14.46
N ASP A 40 17.23 3.59 14.09
CA ASP A 40 17.80 4.89 13.78
C ASP A 40 17.11 5.56 12.59
N GLN A 41 16.80 4.80 11.52
CA GLN A 41 16.07 5.32 10.37
C GLN A 41 14.67 5.79 10.75
N ILE A 42 13.93 5.01 11.53
CA ILE A 42 12.59 5.39 12.01
C ILE A 42 12.68 6.62 12.90
N THR A 43 13.67 6.68 13.79
CA THR A 43 13.88 7.82 14.68
C THR A 43 14.22 9.10 13.90
N ARG A 44 15.01 8.99 12.84
CA ARG A 44 15.28 10.14 11.94
C ARG A 44 14.03 10.63 11.22
N ALA A 45 13.14 9.71 10.84
CA ALA A 45 11.90 10.05 10.16
C ALA A 45 10.85 10.68 11.11
N LEU A 46 10.65 10.12 12.30
CA LEU A 46 9.56 10.46 13.21
C LEU A 46 9.98 11.33 14.41
N GLY A 47 11.27 11.40 14.73
CA GLY A 47 11.80 12.03 15.93
C GLY A 47 11.95 11.07 17.11
N ASN A 48 12.66 11.52 18.17
CA ASN A 48 12.95 10.70 19.34
C ASN A 48 11.70 10.40 20.20
N ASP A 49 10.71 11.30 20.20
CA ASP A 49 9.52 11.22 21.04
C ASP A 49 8.35 10.44 20.39
N CYS A 50 8.62 9.73 19.30
CA CYS A 50 7.59 8.93 18.62
C CYS A 50 7.20 7.72 19.49
N THR A 51 5.90 7.45 19.55
CA THR A 51 5.34 6.29 20.25
C THR A 51 5.59 4.98 19.50
N ASP A 52 5.47 3.85 20.17
CA ASP A 52 5.59 2.54 19.53
C ASP A 52 4.51 2.35 18.46
N GLN A 53 3.30 2.87 18.69
CA GLN A 53 2.22 2.83 17.71
C GLN A 53 2.57 3.61 16.43
N GLN A 54 3.18 4.79 16.57
CA GLN A 54 3.67 5.56 15.42
C GLN A 54 4.78 4.82 14.66
N ARG A 55 5.69 4.15 15.38
CA ARG A 55 6.75 3.33 14.77
C ARG A 55 6.19 2.17 13.97
N THR A 56 5.27 1.40 14.57
CA THR A 56 4.61 0.27 13.91
C THR A 56 3.85 0.72 12.67
N THR A 57 3.06 1.79 12.77
CA THR A 57 2.33 2.36 11.64
C THR A 57 3.27 2.83 10.53
N TYR A 58 4.38 3.51 10.87
CA TYR A 58 5.36 3.95 9.87
C TYR A 58 6.00 2.78 9.12
N VAL A 59 6.35 1.72 9.84
CA VAL A 59 6.90 0.49 9.23
C VAL A 59 5.89 -0.15 8.29
N MET A 60 4.63 -0.24 8.69
CA MET A 60 3.56 -0.79 7.88
C MET A 60 3.30 0.06 6.62
N LEU A 61 3.29 1.39 6.74
CA LEU A 61 3.14 2.29 5.60
C LEU A 61 4.31 2.17 4.62
N THR A 62 5.55 2.11 5.11
CA THR A 62 6.74 2.01 4.26
C THR A 62 6.93 0.63 3.64
N GLY A 63 6.43 -0.43 4.27
CA GLY A 63 6.55 -1.81 3.78
C GLY A 63 5.38 -2.29 2.93
N LEU A 64 4.16 -1.84 3.23
CA LEU A 64 2.93 -2.30 2.59
C LEU A 64 2.15 -1.14 1.96
N GLY A 65 1.84 -0.11 2.74
CA GLY A 65 1.00 1.00 2.30
C GLY A 65 1.58 1.80 1.13
N CYS A 66 2.90 1.80 0.95
CA CYS A 66 3.57 2.48 -0.14
C CYS A 66 3.08 2.01 -1.53
N HIS A 67 2.72 0.75 -1.69
CA HIS A 67 2.24 0.21 -2.97
C HIS A 67 0.89 0.83 -3.38
N THR A 68 -0.09 0.78 -2.48
CA THR A 68 -1.42 1.36 -2.75
C THR A 68 -1.39 2.89 -2.77
N LEU A 69 -0.66 3.53 -1.85
CA LEU A 69 -0.60 5.00 -1.79
C LEU A 69 0.11 5.59 -3.00
N ALA A 70 1.15 4.95 -3.54
CA ALA A 70 1.79 5.36 -4.79
C ALA A 70 0.82 5.27 -5.98
N ALA A 71 0.03 4.19 -6.08
CA ALA A 71 -0.99 4.04 -7.12
C ALA A 71 -2.12 5.09 -6.98
N VAL A 72 -2.58 5.35 -5.75
CA VAL A 72 -3.60 6.39 -5.49
C VAL A 72 -3.07 7.78 -5.84
N ARG A 73 -1.80 8.07 -5.50
CA ARG A 73 -1.17 9.35 -5.85
C ARG A 73 -1.02 9.53 -7.37
N GLU A 74 -0.72 8.47 -8.11
CA GLU A 74 -0.69 8.51 -9.57
C GLU A 74 -2.09 8.81 -10.15
N LEU A 75 -3.15 8.27 -9.54
CA LEU A 75 -4.53 8.43 -10.01
C LEU A 75 -5.14 9.80 -9.69
N VAL A 76 -4.91 10.33 -8.49
CA VAL A 76 -5.63 11.51 -7.96
C VAL A 76 -4.72 12.56 -7.30
N GLY A 77 -3.41 12.36 -7.31
CA GLY A 77 -2.45 13.26 -6.66
C GLY A 77 -2.34 13.06 -5.15
N LEU A 78 -1.58 13.94 -4.51
CA LEU A 78 -1.45 13.98 -3.06
C LEU A 78 -2.71 14.59 -2.42
N PRO A 79 -3.10 14.14 -1.21
CA PRO A 79 -4.15 14.79 -0.45
C PRO A 79 -3.73 16.21 -0.01
N VAL A 80 -4.71 17.07 0.19
CA VAL A 80 -4.48 18.41 0.76
C VAL A 80 -4.14 18.31 2.24
N GLU A 81 -4.73 17.33 2.94
CA GLU A 81 -4.54 17.11 4.37
C GLU A 81 -4.83 15.65 4.75
N VAL A 82 -4.08 15.14 5.73
CA VAL A 82 -4.46 13.97 6.51
C VAL A 82 -5.45 14.42 7.57
N GLU A 83 -6.73 14.17 7.38
CA GLU A 83 -7.79 14.68 8.25
C GLU A 83 -7.83 13.95 9.60
N SER A 84 -7.77 12.63 9.56
CA SER A 84 -7.74 11.82 10.80
C SER A 84 -7.06 10.48 10.58
N VAL A 85 -6.52 9.94 11.69
CA VAL A 85 -5.94 8.61 11.76
C VAL A 85 -6.46 7.91 13.00
N SER A 86 -7.00 6.72 12.84
CA SER A 86 -7.41 5.83 13.92
C SER A 86 -6.61 4.55 13.85
N VAL A 87 -6.07 4.11 14.99
CA VAL A 87 -5.19 2.95 15.06
C VAL A 87 -5.60 2.05 16.21
N GLN A 88 -5.63 0.75 15.93
CA GLN A 88 -5.77 -0.29 16.96
C GLN A 88 -4.89 -1.49 16.57
N GLY A 89 -3.76 -1.65 17.25
CA GLY A 89 -2.77 -2.66 16.86
C GLY A 89 -2.22 -2.38 15.46
N GLU A 90 -2.31 -3.34 14.57
CA GLU A 90 -1.92 -3.23 13.16
C GLU A 90 -3.11 -2.90 12.23
N HIS A 91 -4.24 -2.50 12.78
CA HIS A 91 -5.37 -1.98 12.04
C HIS A 91 -5.36 -0.45 12.04
N VAL A 92 -5.22 0.15 10.87
CA VAL A 92 -5.13 1.61 10.69
C VAL A 92 -6.18 2.07 9.69
N ILE A 93 -6.95 3.09 10.08
CA ILE A 93 -7.91 3.77 9.20
C ILE A 93 -7.47 5.22 9.09
N ILE A 94 -7.30 5.70 7.87
CA ILE A 94 -6.85 7.03 7.54
C ILE A 94 -7.92 7.73 6.70
N VAL A 95 -8.25 8.97 7.05
CA VAL A 95 -9.10 9.83 6.23
C VAL A 95 -8.25 10.92 5.62
N PHE A 96 -8.26 10.99 4.29
CA PHE A 96 -7.61 12.03 3.51
C PHE A 96 -8.62 13.02 2.96
N ARG A 97 -8.25 14.29 3.01
CA ARG A 97 -8.99 15.38 2.36
C ARG A 97 -8.32 15.76 1.05
N TYR A 98 -9.09 15.70 -0.01
CA TYR A 98 -8.79 16.29 -1.32
C TYR A 98 -9.63 17.54 -1.52
N ASN A 99 -9.38 18.33 -2.57
CA ASN A 99 -10.13 19.57 -2.81
C ASN A 99 -11.66 19.33 -2.89
N ASP A 100 -12.09 18.29 -3.58
CA ASP A 100 -13.50 18.05 -3.90
C ASP A 100 -14.09 16.78 -3.28
N PHE A 101 -13.28 15.96 -2.57
CA PHE A 101 -13.75 14.70 -1.98
C PHE A 101 -12.93 14.28 -0.77
N LEU A 102 -13.48 13.31 -0.05
CA LEU A 102 -12.75 12.55 0.98
C LEU A 102 -12.37 11.18 0.44
N ALA A 103 -11.21 10.70 0.90
CA ALA A 103 -10.79 9.34 0.68
C ALA A 103 -10.53 8.64 2.01
N VAL A 104 -10.91 7.37 2.08
CA VAL A 104 -10.65 6.51 3.25
C VAL A 104 -9.67 5.42 2.83
N TYR A 105 -8.59 5.29 3.58
CA TYR A 105 -7.65 4.20 3.46
C TYR A 105 -7.71 3.31 4.70
N GLU A 106 -7.88 2.03 4.49
CA GLU A 106 -7.85 1.00 5.51
C GLU A 106 -6.70 0.04 5.23
N ILE A 107 -5.83 -0.15 6.21
CA ILE A 107 -4.76 -1.13 6.16
C ILE A 107 -4.81 -2.00 7.42
N LEU A 108 -4.79 -3.31 7.21
CA LEU A 108 -4.78 -4.32 8.26
C LEU A 108 -3.74 -5.37 7.93
N ASN A 109 -2.80 -5.56 8.85
CA ASN A 109 -1.82 -6.61 8.81
C ASN A 109 -1.97 -7.46 10.08
N ASP A 110 -2.78 -8.50 10.01
CA ASP A 110 -3.09 -9.38 11.14
C ASP A 110 -2.91 -10.84 10.71
N GLN A 111 -2.22 -11.62 11.54
CA GLN A 111 -1.98 -13.04 11.29
C GLN A 111 -3.27 -13.87 11.23
N ASP A 112 -4.34 -13.39 11.87
CA ASP A 112 -5.64 -14.06 11.90
C ASP A 112 -6.51 -13.73 10.66
N VAL A 113 -6.04 -12.87 9.75
CA VAL A 113 -6.76 -12.58 8.49
C VAL A 113 -6.78 -13.81 7.60
N VAL A 114 -7.99 -14.25 7.25
CA VAL A 114 -8.21 -15.46 6.46
C VAL A 114 -8.28 -15.23 4.95
N GLN A 115 -8.33 -13.97 4.51
CA GLN A 115 -8.46 -13.62 3.10
C GLN A 115 -7.75 -12.29 2.79
N PHE A 116 -6.96 -12.31 1.73
CA PHE A 116 -6.40 -11.09 1.15
C PHE A 116 -7.52 -10.27 0.49
N ASP A 117 -7.60 -8.97 0.80
CA ASP A 117 -8.55 -8.06 0.15
C ASP A 117 -7.91 -6.69 -0.08
N ALA A 118 -7.44 -6.46 -1.30
CA ALA A 118 -6.88 -5.19 -1.71
C ALA A 118 -7.65 -4.61 -2.89
N ALA A 119 -8.02 -3.32 -2.78
CA ALA A 119 -8.80 -2.65 -3.81
C ALA A 119 -8.70 -1.13 -3.73
N ILE A 120 -8.84 -0.49 -4.89
CA ILE A 120 -9.05 0.96 -5.03
C ILE A 120 -10.44 1.16 -5.65
N GLU A 121 -11.30 1.94 -4.96
CA GLU A 121 -12.67 2.21 -5.35
C GLU A 121 -12.93 3.72 -5.47
N ILE A 122 -13.44 4.14 -6.62
CA ILE A 122 -13.82 5.52 -6.89
C ILE A 122 -15.33 5.59 -7.11
N TYR A 123 -15.98 6.50 -6.38
CA TYR A 123 -17.42 6.75 -6.47
C TYR A 123 -17.66 8.12 -7.09
N GLN A 124 -18.33 8.15 -8.22
CA GLN A 124 -18.80 9.34 -8.90
C GLN A 124 -20.33 9.38 -8.90
N HIS A 125 -20.91 10.46 -9.39
CA HIS A 125 -22.37 10.63 -9.37
C HIS A 125 -23.13 9.50 -10.10
N ASP A 126 -22.63 9.09 -11.25
CA ASP A 126 -23.25 8.10 -12.14
C ASP A 126 -22.42 6.85 -12.38
N ARG A 127 -21.26 6.76 -11.70
CA ARG A 127 -20.26 5.72 -11.96
C ARG A 127 -19.53 5.30 -10.69
N ARG A 128 -19.33 3.99 -10.55
CA ARG A 128 -18.37 3.40 -9.61
C ARG A 128 -17.31 2.67 -10.39
N MET A 129 -16.07 2.87 -10.03
CA MET A 129 -14.92 2.14 -10.56
C MET A 129 -14.22 1.41 -9.42
N LYS A 130 -13.82 0.16 -9.67
CA LYS A 130 -13.12 -0.67 -8.70
C LYS A 130 -12.01 -1.46 -9.39
N ILE A 131 -10.79 -1.25 -8.93
CA ILE A 131 -9.67 -2.12 -9.22
C ILE A 131 -9.51 -3.06 -8.04
N LYS A 132 -9.55 -4.37 -8.30
CA LYS A 132 -9.22 -5.41 -7.32
C LYS A 132 -7.96 -6.10 -7.76
N TYR A 133 -7.02 -6.26 -6.84
CA TYR A 133 -5.78 -6.99 -7.05
C TYR A 133 -5.56 -8.00 -5.93
N GLU A 134 -4.80 -9.05 -6.24
CA GLU A 134 -4.53 -10.17 -5.35
C GLU A 134 -3.12 -10.07 -4.78
N THR A 135 -2.80 -10.97 -3.87
CA THR A 135 -1.49 -10.99 -3.20
C THR A 135 -0.34 -11.13 -4.20
N PRO A 136 0.73 -10.32 -4.11
CA PRO A 136 1.89 -10.42 -4.98
C PRO A 136 2.75 -11.67 -4.73
N TYR A 137 2.52 -12.39 -3.64
CA TYR A 137 3.28 -13.59 -3.29
C TYR A 137 2.91 -14.81 -4.15
N LEU A 138 1.76 -14.77 -4.83
CA LEU A 138 1.34 -15.79 -5.79
C LEU A 138 1.39 -15.21 -7.20
N ARG A 139 2.19 -15.84 -8.09
CA ARG A 139 2.30 -15.42 -9.48
C ARG A 139 1.00 -15.66 -10.24
N TYR A 140 0.76 -14.81 -11.24
CA TYR A 140 -0.37 -14.94 -12.17
C TYR A 140 -1.75 -14.91 -11.49
N GLN A 141 -1.86 -14.23 -10.33
CA GLN A 141 -3.15 -13.97 -9.73
C GLN A 141 -3.90 -12.90 -10.53
N PRO A 142 -5.20 -13.10 -10.75
CA PRO A 142 -5.95 -12.23 -11.65
C PRO A 142 -6.19 -10.84 -11.04
N HIS A 143 -5.96 -9.81 -11.85
CA HIS A 143 -6.42 -8.45 -11.57
C HIS A 143 -7.70 -8.18 -12.33
N THR A 144 -8.62 -7.46 -11.73
CA THR A 144 -9.89 -7.09 -12.36
C THR A 144 -10.17 -5.60 -12.21
N PHE A 145 -10.74 -5.01 -13.25
CA PHE A 145 -11.26 -3.66 -13.21
C PHE A 145 -12.75 -3.66 -13.53
N GLU A 146 -13.56 -3.27 -12.57
CA GLU A 146 -15.02 -3.19 -12.68
C GLU A 146 -15.46 -1.74 -12.83
N VAL A 147 -16.35 -1.48 -13.78
CA VAL A 147 -17.03 -0.19 -13.94
C VAL A 147 -18.54 -0.44 -13.90
N ILE A 148 -19.21 0.22 -12.96
CA ILE A 148 -20.67 0.25 -12.88
C ILE A 148 -21.12 1.65 -13.26
N GLU A 149 -21.91 1.75 -14.33
CA GLU A 149 -22.50 3.00 -14.84
C GLU A 149 -24.00 2.96 -14.64
N SER A 150 -24.57 4.08 -14.18
CA SER A 150 -26.01 4.17 -13.95
C SER A 150 -26.60 5.29 -14.79
N THR A 151 -27.73 4.98 -15.43
CA THR A 151 -28.62 5.95 -16.04
C THR A 151 -29.86 6.13 -15.15
N LYS A 152 -30.76 7.02 -15.51
CA LYS A 152 -32.04 7.17 -14.79
C LYS A 152 -32.92 5.89 -14.80
N LYS A 153 -32.66 4.95 -15.70
CA LYS A 153 -33.50 3.76 -15.92
C LYS A 153 -32.76 2.45 -15.69
N ASP A 154 -31.45 2.42 -15.97
CA ASP A 154 -30.69 1.17 -16.05
C ASP A 154 -29.33 1.32 -15.37
N THR A 155 -28.76 0.19 -14.97
CA THR A 155 -27.35 0.06 -14.58
C THR A 155 -26.65 -0.89 -15.52
N LYS A 156 -25.43 -0.55 -15.90
CA LYS A 156 -24.54 -1.39 -16.70
C LYS A 156 -23.28 -1.68 -15.92
N THR A 157 -22.95 -2.95 -15.78
CA THR A 157 -21.66 -3.38 -15.24
C THR A 157 -20.76 -3.86 -16.37
N THR A 158 -19.55 -3.34 -16.43
CA THR A 158 -18.50 -3.79 -17.34
C THR A 158 -17.33 -4.30 -16.50
N LEU A 159 -16.92 -5.54 -16.75
CA LEU A 159 -15.74 -6.13 -16.14
C LEU A 159 -14.63 -6.25 -17.18
N TYR A 160 -13.50 -5.64 -16.90
CA TYR A 160 -12.26 -5.77 -17.67
C TYR A 160 -11.34 -6.75 -16.97
N GLY A 161 -10.82 -7.69 -17.71
CA GLY A 161 -10.02 -8.79 -17.17
C GLY A 161 -10.79 -10.11 -17.15
N PRO A 162 -10.30 -11.13 -16.45
CA PRO A 162 -9.09 -11.09 -15.59
C PRO A 162 -7.80 -10.88 -16.39
N ASP A 163 -6.87 -10.12 -15.81
CA ASP A 163 -5.50 -9.98 -16.32
C ASP A 163 -4.57 -10.84 -15.45
N TYR A 164 -3.82 -11.74 -16.07
CA TYR A 164 -2.94 -12.71 -15.41
C TYR A 164 -1.46 -12.39 -15.59
N ARG A 165 -1.11 -11.22 -16.15
CA ARG A 165 0.29 -10.83 -16.30
C ARG A 165 0.95 -10.70 -14.93
N ASP A 166 2.22 -11.07 -14.88
CA ASP A 166 3.02 -10.90 -13.67
C ASP A 166 3.44 -9.43 -13.54
N PRO A 167 2.98 -8.69 -12.50
CA PRO A 167 3.30 -7.28 -12.34
C PRO A 167 4.80 -7.02 -12.14
N PHE A 168 5.54 -7.94 -11.54
CA PHE A 168 7.00 -7.82 -11.40
C PHE A 168 7.71 -7.90 -12.76
N GLN A 169 7.22 -8.75 -13.67
CA GLN A 169 7.74 -8.81 -15.03
C GLN A 169 7.47 -7.50 -15.77
N ASP A 170 6.27 -6.94 -15.65
CA ASP A 170 5.90 -5.67 -16.29
C ASP A 170 6.74 -4.51 -15.70
N GLU A 171 7.02 -4.51 -14.38
CA GLU A 171 7.86 -3.51 -13.71
C GLU A 171 9.31 -3.54 -14.25
N VAL A 172 9.92 -4.73 -14.34
CA VAL A 172 11.28 -4.89 -14.84
C VAL A 172 11.36 -4.48 -16.32
N GLN A 173 10.38 -4.88 -17.13
CA GLN A 173 10.32 -4.48 -18.53
C GLN A 173 10.19 -2.95 -18.68
N TYR A 174 9.30 -2.33 -17.91
CA TYR A 174 9.13 -0.89 -17.91
C TYR A 174 10.43 -0.15 -17.53
N PHE A 175 11.12 -0.63 -16.49
CA PHE A 175 12.39 -0.03 -16.07
C PHE A 175 13.48 -0.17 -17.14
N HIS A 176 13.58 -1.35 -17.77
CA HIS A 176 14.46 -1.57 -18.93
C HIS A 176 14.17 -0.56 -20.05
N ASP A 177 12.89 -0.37 -20.40
CA ASP A 177 12.49 0.54 -21.47
C ASP A 177 12.79 2.00 -21.14
N CYS A 178 12.68 2.39 -19.88
CA CYS A 178 13.11 3.71 -19.43
C CYS A 178 14.61 3.93 -19.66
N ILE A 179 15.45 2.95 -19.32
CA ILE A 179 16.89 3.01 -19.55
C ILE A 179 17.20 3.07 -21.06
N ALA A 180 16.60 2.19 -21.84
CA ALA A 180 16.84 2.09 -23.28
C ALA A 180 16.45 3.37 -24.04
N ASN A 181 15.40 4.06 -23.59
CA ASN A 181 14.88 5.27 -24.22
C ASN A 181 15.36 6.58 -23.55
N GLY A 182 16.15 6.50 -22.48
CA GLY A 182 16.62 7.67 -21.73
C GLY A 182 15.48 8.46 -21.06
N THR A 183 14.39 7.79 -20.65
CA THR A 183 13.25 8.40 -19.99
C THR A 183 13.32 8.20 -18.47
N THR A 184 12.79 9.15 -17.71
CA THR A 184 12.70 9.04 -16.25
C THR A 184 11.57 8.08 -15.88
N PRO A 185 11.80 7.11 -14.98
CA PRO A 185 10.73 6.27 -14.44
C PRO A 185 9.66 7.12 -13.73
N LYS A 186 8.41 6.68 -13.79
CA LYS A 186 7.30 7.36 -13.11
C LYS A 186 7.41 7.31 -11.57
N SER A 187 8.11 6.32 -11.04
CA SER A 187 8.44 6.20 -9.61
C SER A 187 9.93 6.44 -9.42
N ASP A 188 10.33 7.69 -9.31
CA ASP A 188 11.70 8.11 -9.02
C ASP A 188 11.91 8.44 -7.54
N PHE A 189 13.10 8.90 -7.17
CA PHE A 189 13.40 9.26 -5.78
C PHE A 189 12.58 10.45 -5.27
N ALA A 190 12.23 11.42 -6.12
CA ALA A 190 11.39 12.55 -5.73
C ALA A 190 9.97 12.09 -5.42
N ASP A 191 9.47 11.15 -6.21
CA ASP A 191 8.20 10.48 -6.03
C ASP A 191 8.16 9.70 -4.70
N ALA A 192 9.19 8.88 -4.42
CA ALA A 192 9.31 8.16 -3.15
C ALA A 192 9.41 9.10 -1.94
N MET A 193 10.09 10.24 -2.08
CA MET A 193 10.18 11.25 -1.01
C MET A 193 8.82 11.86 -0.68
N ALA A 194 7.94 12.05 -1.67
CA ALA A 194 6.58 12.55 -1.43
C ALA A 194 5.77 11.57 -0.55
N ASP A 195 5.92 10.26 -0.77
CA ASP A 195 5.30 9.24 0.08
C ASP A 195 5.85 9.27 1.51
N LEU A 196 7.17 9.39 1.70
CA LEU A 196 7.76 9.46 3.05
C LEU A 196 7.29 10.69 3.83
N VAL A 197 7.09 11.83 3.16
CA VAL A 197 6.51 13.04 3.78
C VAL A 197 5.07 12.77 4.22
N LEU A 198 4.26 12.15 3.35
CA LEU A 198 2.88 11.77 3.68
C LEU A 198 2.83 10.78 4.85
N PHE A 199 3.69 9.76 4.87
CA PHE A 199 3.72 8.78 5.96
C PHE A 199 4.09 9.41 7.30
N ARG A 200 5.00 10.37 7.31
CA ARG A 200 5.33 11.15 8.50
C ARG A 200 4.14 11.98 8.97
N GLU A 201 3.41 12.61 8.06
CA GLU A 201 2.19 13.36 8.38
C GLU A 201 1.13 12.46 8.99
N ILE A 202 0.87 11.29 8.40
CA ILE A 202 -0.06 10.27 8.93
C ILE A 202 0.34 9.91 10.37
N CYS A 203 1.60 9.54 10.60
CA CYS A 203 2.08 9.19 11.93
C CYS A 203 1.94 10.33 12.94
N GLY A 204 2.12 11.59 12.50
CA GLY A 204 1.94 12.77 13.33
C GLY A 204 0.50 13.01 13.82
N LYS A 205 -0.50 12.47 13.11
CA LYS A 205 -1.94 12.55 13.48
C LYS A 205 -2.36 11.44 14.47
N ILE A 206 -1.53 10.44 14.72
CA ILE A 206 -1.82 9.40 15.73
C ILE A 206 -1.73 10.03 17.10
N LYS A 207 -2.82 9.92 17.87
CA LYS A 207 -2.87 10.45 19.26
C LYS A 207 -1.85 9.72 20.13
N LYS A 208 -1.11 10.51 20.90
CA LYS A 208 -0.19 10.00 21.93
C LYS A 208 -0.94 9.40 23.11
#